data_b3dbb7effa348b3d264b669a63d21f96
#
_entry.id   b3dbb7effa348b3d264b669a63d21f96
#
_cell.length_a   1.000
_cell.length_b   1.000
_cell.length_c   1.000
_cell.angle_alpha   90.00
_cell.angle_beta   90.00
_cell.angle_gamma   90.00
#
_symmetry.space_group_name_H-M   'P 1'
#
loop_
_entity.id
_entity.type
_entity.pdbx_description
1 polymer ?
#
loop_
_entity_poly.entity_id
_entity_poly.type
_entity_poly.pdbx_seq_one_letter_code
_entity_poly.pdbx_strand_id
1 'polypeptide(L)'
;MIVAVGSDERHETALFACEELRRRGHELRLFGALAEGAPARWPGVGRAVGEAVASGLCTSGMLFCWTGTGVSIAANKVRGIRAALCWDAPTAAGARRWNDANVLCASLRATSAAVLGEIFDAWFAELPSDDPEDRSAVAELENLQSKR
;
A
#
# COMPACT_ATOMS: atom_id res chain seq x y z
N MET A 1 -7.24 3.12 12.46
CA MET A 1 -5.98 2.36 12.43
C MET A 1 -4.81 3.30 12.11
N ILE A 2 -3.58 2.85 12.28
CA ILE A 2 -2.39 3.59 11.88
C ILE A 2 -2.00 3.15 10.46
N VAL A 3 -1.93 4.10 9.53
CA VAL A 3 -1.61 3.86 8.11
C VAL A 3 -0.29 4.52 7.75
N ALA A 4 0.65 3.75 7.20
CA ALA A 4 1.87 4.28 6.61
C ALA A 4 1.56 4.83 5.22
N VAL A 5 1.91 6.09 4.95
CA VAL A 5 1.71 6.71 3.63
C VAL A 5 3.04 7.23 3.12
N GLY A 6 3.47 6.76 1.96
CA GLY A 6 4.72 7.14 1.33
C GLY A 6 4.56 7.55 -0.12
N SER A 7 5.33 8.55 -0.53
CA SER A 7 5.42 8.99 -1.93
C SER A 7 6.83 9.50 -2.24
N ASP A 8 7.30 9.30 -3.46
CA ASP A 8 8.57 9.86 -3.93
C ASP A 8 8.44 11.31 -4.43
N GLU A 9 7.21 11.77 -4.62
CA GLU A 9 6.86 13.14 -4.97
C GLU A 9 5.78 13.70 -4.06
N ARG A 10 5.84 15.02 -3.81
CA ARG A 10 4.76 15.76 -3.16
C ARG A 10 3.72 16.17 -4.20
N HIS A 11 2.99 15.19 -4.72
CA HIS A 11 1.99 15.32 -5.77
C HIS A 11 0.58 15.47 -5.17
N GLU A 12 -0.32 16.16 -5.90
CA GLU A 12 -1.71 16.38 -5.46
C GLU A 12 -2.46 15.08 -5.11
N THR A 13 -2.23 14.00 -5.87
CA THR A 13 -2.85 12.69 -5.59
C THR A 13 -2.42 12.13 -4.23
N ALA A 14 -1.13 12.22 -3.88
CA ALA A 14 -0.63 11.76 -2.59
C ALA A 14 -1.11 12.65 -1.44
N LEU A 15 -1.21 13.96 -1.65
CA LEU A 15 -1.77 14.89 -0.67
C LEU A 15 -3.26 14.62 -0.44
N PHE A 16 -4.03 14.42 -1.51
CA PHE A 16 -5.43 14.00 -1.41
C PHE A 16 -5.57 12.69 -0.62
N ALA A 17 -4.71 11.71 -0.88
CA ALA A 17 -4.70 10.45 -0.13
C ALA A 17 -4.56 10.68 1.38
N CYS A 18 -3.64 11.56 1.79
CA CYS A 18 -3.44 11.89 3.20
C CYS A 18 -4.69 12.55 3.83
N GLU A 19 -5.30 13.51 3.13
CA GLU A 19 -6.51 14.19 3.60
C GLU A 19 -7.68 13.20 3.72
N GLU A 20 -7.89 12.39 2.70
CA GLU A 20 -8.98 11.41 2.65
C GLU A 20 -8.84 10.33 3.72
N LEU A 21 -7.64 9.82 3.96
CA LEU A 21 -7.37 8.86 5.02
C LEU A 21 -7.63 9.45 6.41
N ARG A 22 -7.24 10.70 6.66
CA ARG A 22 -7.55 11.40 7.91
C ARG A 22 -9.05 11.61 8.08
N ARG A 23 -9.75 11.99 7.01
CA ARG A 23 -11.21 12.14 7.01
C ARG A 23 -11.92 10.83 7.37
N ARG A 24 -11.34 9.70 7.00
CA ARG A 24 -11.81 8.34 7.37
C ARG A 24 -11.45 7.94 8.80
N GLY A 25 -10.78 8.80 9.56
CA GLY A 25 -10.42 8.57 10.95
C GLY A 25 -9.13 7.77 11.18
N HIS A 26 -8.25 7.69 10.17
CA HIS A 26 -6.97 7.03 10.31
C HIS A 26 -5.88 7.99 10.84
N GLU A 27 -5.00 7.47 11.69
CA GLU A 27 -3.74 8.11 12.04
C GLU A 27 -2.71 7.79 10.95
N LEU A 28 -1.91 8.78 10.55
CA LEU A 28 -0.94 8.60 9.48
C LEU A 28 0.50 8.68 10.00
N ARG A 29 1.34 7.80 9.45
CA ARG A 29 2.80 7.94 9.47
C ARG A 29 3.29 8.18 8.07
N LEU A 30 3.97 9.33 7.88
CA LEU A 30 4.36 9.82 6.57
C LEU A 30 5.81 9.45 6.26
N PHE A 31 6.06 9.12 4.99
CA PHE A 31 7.37 8.69 4.48
C PHE A 31 7.69 9.36 3.14
N GLY A 32 8.97 9.45 2.84
CA GLY A 32 9.44 10.03 1.59
C GLY A 32 9.13 11.53 1.48
N ALA A 33 8.68 11.98 0.32
CA ALA A 33 8.38 13.38 0.06
C ALA A 33 7.21 13.96 0.89
N LEU A 34 6.45 13.11 1.56
CA LEU A 34 5.37 13.53 2.46
C LEU A 34 5.86 13.84 3.87
N ALA A 35 7.06 13.37 4.24
CA ALA A 35 7.71 13.64 5.52
C ALA A 35 8.79 14.70 5.34
N GLU A 36 8.81 15.70 6.21
CA GLU A 36 9.79 16.79 6.15
C GLU A 36 11.22 16.24 6.31
N GLY A 37 12.12 16.62 5.39
CA GLY A 37 13.55 16.27 5.46
C GLY A 37 13.88 14.80 5.22
N ALA A 38 12.90 13.95 4.90
CA ALA A 38 13.14 12.54 4.65
C ALA A 38 13.63 12.27 3.21
N PRO A 39 14.48 11.23 3.01
CA PRO A 39 14.82 10.78 1.66
C PRO A 39 13.59 10.35 0.87
N ALA A 40 13.50 10.78 -0.39
CA ALA A 40 12.29 10.61 -1.20
C ALA A 40 12.47 9.72 -2.43
N ARG A 41 13.61 9.04 -2.60
CA ARG A 41 13.77 8.09 -3.71
C ARG A 41 12.84 6.90 -3.54
N TRP A 42 12.11 6.53 -4.59
CA TRP A 42 11.08 5.49 -4.54
C TRP A 42 11.53 4.13 -3.96
N PRO A 43 12.80 3.63 -4.17
CA PRO A 43 13.21 2.37 -3.55
C PRO A 43 13.22 2.44 -2.02
N GLY A 44 13.76 3.54 -1.48
CA GLY A 44 13.80 3.79 -0.04
C GLY A 44 12.42 4.01 0.56
N VAL A 45 11.55 4.73 -0.14
CA VAL A 45 10.17 5.00 0.30
C VAL A 45 9.36 3.69 0.36
N GLY A 46 9.44 2.86 -0.70
CA GLY A 46 8.76 1.57 -0.73
C GLY A 46 9.23 0.65 0.39
N ARG A 47 10.54 0.59 0.63
CA ARG A 47 11.12 -0.19 1.74
C ARG A 47 10.65 0.33 3.11
N ALA A 48 10.73 1.64 3.35
CA ALA A 48 10.39 2.23 4.66
C ALA A 48 8.92 1.99 5.05
N VAL A 49 8.00 2.15 4.10
CA VAL A 49 6.58 1.82 4.32
C VAL A 49 6.40 0.33 4.55
N GLY A 50 7.07 -0.51 3.75
CA GLY A 50 7.04 -1.96 3.93
C GLY A 50 7.53 -2.38 5.32
N GLU A 51 8.66 -1.86 5.79
CA GLU A 51 9.20 -2.12 7.12
C GLU A 51 8.26 -1.66 8.24
N ALA A 52 7.60 -0.50 8.09
CA ALA A 52 6.63 0.00 9.06
C ALA A 52 5.40 -0.92 9.18
N VAL A 53 4.96 -1.51 8.08
CA VAL A 53 3.84 -2.48 8.10
C VAL A 53 4.31 -3.85 8.59
N ALA A 54 5.44 -4.35 8.11
CA ALA A 54 5.96 -5.66 8.49
C ALA A 54 6.30 -5.76 9.99
N SER A 55 6.76 -4.66 10.60
CA SER A 55 7.05 -4.59 12.05
C SER A 55 5.80 -4.42 12.92
N GLY A 56 4.63 -4.20 12.33
CA GLY A 56 3.39 -3.92 13.06
C GLY A 56 3.27 -2.48 13.59
N LEU A 57 4.22 -1.59 13.25
CA LEU A 57 4.13 -0.16 13.57
C LEU A 57 2.92 0.49 12.91
N CYS A 58 2.59 0.04 11.71
CA CYS A 58 1.41 0.45 10.95
C CYS A 58 0.58 -0.78 10.57
N THR A 59 -0.74 -0.61 10.54
CA THR A 59 -1.66 -1.71 10.20
C THR A 59 -1.71 -1.96 8.69
N SER A 60 -1.52 -0.91 7.89
CA SER A 60 -1.59 -0.94 6.43
C SER A 60 -0.67 0.11 5.84
N GLY A 61 -0.28 -0.05 4.57
CA GLY A 61 0.53 0.92 3.84
C GLY A 61 -0.14 1.42 2.57
N MET A 62 0.12 2.69 2.24
CA MET A 62 -0.27 3.34 0.98
C MET A 62 0.97 3.94 0.34
N LEU A 63 1.27 3.55 -0.88
CA LEU A 63 2.47 3.94 -1.60
C LEU A 63 2.16 4.56 -2.95
N PHE A 64 2.85 5.63 -3.25
CA PHE A 64 2.71 6.38 -4.50
C PHE A 64 4.06 6.65 -5.14
N CYS A 65 4.14 6.47 -6.44
CA CYS A 65 5.16 7.04 -7.32
C CYS A 65 4.54 7.31 -8.68
N TRP A 66 5.29 7.86 -9.64
CA TRP A 66 4.72 8.30 -10.91
C TRP A 66 3.85 7.25 -11.59
N THR A 67 4.29 5.99 -11.62
CA THR A 67 3.53 4.86 -12.17
C THR A 67 2.98 3.89 -11.12
N GLY A 68 3.39 4.00 -9.87
CA GLY A 68 3.06 3.06 -8.80
C GLY A 68 3.86 1.74 -8.84
N THR A 69 4.56 1.48 -9.95
CA THR A 69 5.28 0.21 -10.16
C THR A 69 6.53 0.09 -9.31
N GLY A 70 7.36 1.12 -9.27
CA GLY A 70 8.63 1.10 -8.54
C GLY A 70 8.43 0.88 -7.03
N VAL A 71 7.52 1.63 -6.41
CA VAL A 71 7.23 1.47 -4.96
C VAL A 71 6.62 0.11 -4.65
N SER A 72 5.83 -0.47 -5.57
CA SER A 72 5.28 -1.81 -5.44
C SER A 72 6.40 -2.88 -5.42
N ILE A 73 7.33 -2.80 -6.38
CA ILE A 73 8.48 -3.70 -6.45
C ILE A 73 9.32 -3.57 -5.17
N ALA A 74 9.63 -2.34 -4.76
CA ALA A 74 10.45 -2.09 -3.57
C ALA A 74 9.81 -2.63 -2.28
N ALA A 75 8.53 -2.37 -2.07
CA ALA A 75 7.80 -2.86 -0.90
C ALA A 75 7.77 -4.39 -0.85
N ASN A 76 7.57 -5.05 -1.99
CA ASN A 76 7.54 -6.52 -2.06
C ASN A 76 8.91 -7.19 -1.83
N LYS A 77 10.01 -6.43 -1.74
CA LYS A 77 11.31 -6.96 -1.28
C LYS A 77 11.38 -7.07 0.24
N VAL A 78 10.46 -6.47 0.98
CA VAL A 78 10.37 -6.58 2.43
C VAL A 78 9.58 -7.83 2.80
N ARG A 79 10.15 -8.66 3.66
CA ARG A 79 9.49 -9.89 4.11
C ARG A 79 8.17 -9.57 4.82
N GLY A 80 7.11 -10.34 4.54
CA GLY A 80 5.79 -10.16 5.12
C GLY A 80 4.95 -9.09 4.40
N ILE A 81 5.48 -8.46 3.34
CA ILE A 81 4.74 -7.49 2.53
C ILE A 81 4.15 -8.13 1.28
N ARG A 82 2.88 -7.84 1.08
CA ARG A 82 2.10 -8.14 -0.11
C ARG A 82 1.56 -6.83 -0.65
N ALA A 83 2.40 -6.14 -1.42
CA ALA A 83 2.07 -4.86 -2.02
C ALA A 83 1.38 -5.07 -3.38
N ALA A 84 0.22 -4.46 -3.54
CA ALA A 84 -0.60 -4.57 -4.74
C ALA A 84 -0.73 -3.23 -5.45
N LEU A 85 -0.36 -3.19 -6.73
CA LEU A 85 -0.60 -2.05 -7.60
C LEU A 85 -2.06 -2.06 -8.04
N CYS A 86 -2.83 -1.07 -7.59
CA CYS A 86 -4.26 -0.97 -7.88
C CYS A 86 -4.56 0.28 -8.68
N TRP A 87 -5.38 0.13 -9.71
CA TRP A 87 -5.83 1.22 -10.60
C TRP A 87 -7.34 1.46 -10.55
N ASP A 88 -8.09 0.58 -9.87
CA ASP A 88 -9.53 0.67 -9.68
C ASP A 88 -9.99 -0.05 -8.40
N ALA A 89 -11.24 0.14 -8.04
CA ALA A 89 -11.84 -0.47 -6.86
C ALA A 89 -11.93 -2.01 -6.93
N PRO A 90 -12.31 -2.64 -8.05
CA PRO A 90 -12.33 -4.10 -8.15
C PRO A 90 -10.96 -4.73 -7.95
N THR A 91 -9.90 -4.13 -8.46
CA THR A 91 -8.52 -4.59 -8.24
C THR A 91 -8.12 -4.50 -6.77
N ALA A 92 -8.46 -3.40 -6.10
CA ALA A 92 -8.20 -3.20 -4.68
C ALA A 92 -8.96 -4.21 -3.81
N ALA A 93 -10.23 -4.45 -4.11
CA ALA A 93 -11.04 -5.48 -3.45
C ALA A 93 -10.43 -6.87 -3.62
N GLY A 94 -10.05 -7.24 -4.85
CA GLY A 94 -9.42 -8.52 -5.15
C GLY A 94 -8.08 -8.72 -4.45
N ALA A 95 -7.26 -7.67 -4.40
CA ALA A 95 -5.98 -7.70 -3.69
C ALA A 95 -6.16 -7.99 -2.18
N ARG A 96 -7.16 -7.39 -1.56
CA ARG A 96 -7.49 -7.68 -0.17
C ARG A 96 -8.05 -9.08 0.01
N ARG A 97 -9.05 -9.44 -0.79
CA ARG A 97 -9.78 -10.70 -0.65
C ARG A 97 -8.91 -11.92 -0.94
N TRP A 98 -8.23 -11.94 -2.07
CA TRP A 98 -7.53 -13.13 -2.55
C TRP A 98 -6.05 -13.17 -2.20
N ASN A 99 -5.42 -12.03 -2.05
CA ASN A 99 -3.97 -11.95 -1.80
C ASN A 99 -3.62 -11.50 -0.38
N ASP A 100 -4.62 -11.18 0.44
CA ASP A 100 -4.40 -10.56 1.76
C ASP A 100 -3.36 -9.43 1.69
N ALA A 101 -3.46 -8.60 0.65
CA ALA A 101 -2.54 -7.50 0.44
C ALA A 101 -2.58 -6.52 1.62
N ASN A 102 -1.40 -6.12 2.11
CA ASN A 102 -1.27 -5.23 3.27
C ASN A 102 -0.69 -3.85 2.91
N VAL A 103 -0.25 -3.68 1.66
CA VAL A 103 0.21 -2.40 1.11
C VAL A 103 -0.46 -2.16 -0.24
N LEU A 104 -1.16 -1.04 -0.37
CA LEU A 104 -1.72 -0.55 -1.61
C LEU A 104 -0.71 0.35 -2.31
N CYS A 105 -0.49 0.16 -3.61
CA CYS A 105 0.31 1.06 -4.44
C CYS A 105 -0.57 1.66 -5.54
N ALA A 106 -0.38 2.94 -5.84
CA ALA A 106 -1.11 3.63 -6.90
C ALA A 106 -0.23 4.61 -7.68
N SER A 107 -0.62 4.87 -8.93
CA SER A 107 0.06 5.79 -9.83
C SER A 107 -0.33 7.24 -9.55
N LEU A 108 0.65 8.12 -9.37
CA LEU A 108 0.42 9.56 -9.28
C LEU A 108 -0.12 10.14 -10.58
N ARG A 109 0.38 9.64 -11.72
CA ARG A 109 -0.04 10.17 -13.04
C ARG A 109 -1.41 9.70 -13.50
N ALA A 110 -1.82 8.49 -13.12
CA ALA A 110 -2.98 7.82 -13.70
C ALA A 110 -4.19 7.72 -12.76
N THR A 111 -4.04 8.03 -11.47
CA THR A 111 -5.10 7.87 -10.48
C THR A 111 -5.70 9.22 -10.11
N SER A 112 -6.95 9.46 -10.50
CA SER A 112 -7.69 10.65 -10.08
C SER A 112 -8.12 10.56 -8.62
N ALA A 113 -8.44 11.70 -8.01
CA ALA A 113 -8.98 11.75 -6.65
C ALA A 113 -10.26 10.91 -6.50
N ALA A 114 -11.17 10.96 -7.49
CA ALA A 114 -12.40 10.18 -7.49
C ALA A 114 -12.11 8.67 -7.47
N VAL A 115 -11.26 8.20 -8.37
CA VAL A 115 -10.87 6.78 -8.45
C VAL A 115 -10.14 6.34 -7.19
N LEU A 116 -9.26 7.18 -6.63
CA LEU A 116 -8.57 6.86 -5.38
C LEU A 116 -9.53 6.73 -4.19
N GLY A 117 -10.56 7.55 -4.13
CA GLY A 117 -11.64 7.42 -3.15
C GLY A 117 -12.36 6.07 -3.25
N GLU A 118 -12.72 5.66 -4.46
CA GLU A 118 -13.34 4.34 -4.73
C GLU A 118 -12.41 3.17 -4.37
N ILE A 119 -11.12 3.31 -4.67
CA ILE A 119 -10.09 2.32 -4.29
C ILE A 119 -10.03 2.19 -2.76
N PHE A 120 -10.02 3.29 -2.02
CA PHE A 120 -10.00 3.26 -0.56
C PHE A 120 -11.28 2.65 0.02
N ASP A 121 -12.45 2.94 -0.56
CA ASP A 121 -13.72 2.31 -0.15
C ASP A 121 -13.62 0.78 -0.27
N ALA A 122 -13.15 0.29 -1.39
CA ALA A 122 -12.97 -1.14 -1.63
C ALA A 122 -11.91 -1.76 -0.71
N TRP A 123 -10.75 -1.10 -0.57
CA TRP A 123 -9.64 -1.59 0.25
C TRP A 123 -10.01 -1.78 1.71
N PHE A 124 -10.69 -0.81 2.31
CA PHE A 124 -11.04 -0.85 3.72
C PHE A 124 -12.33 -1.65 4.03
N ALA A 125 -13.20 -1.86 3.05
CA ALA A 125 -14.38 -2.70 3.21
C ALA A 125 -14.09 -4.20 3.09
N GLU A 126 -13.03 -4.59 2.35
CA GLU A 126 -12.73 -5.99 2.11
C GLU A 126 -11.90 -6.63 3.22
N LEU A 127 -12.22 -7.89 3.49
CA LEU A 127 -11.47 -8.78 4.37
C LEU A 127 -10.82 -9.89 3.55
N PRO A 128 -9.71 -10.47 4.04
CA PRO A 128 -9.14 -11.67 3.43
C PRO A 128 -10.16 -12.80 3.36
N SER A 129 -10.10 -13.55 2.27
CA SER A 129 -10.96 -14.73 2.04
C SER A 129 -10.77 -15.80 3.11
N ASP A 130 -11.86 -16.45 3.47
CA ASP A 130 -11.85 -17.63 4.34
C ASP A 130 -11.71 -18.93 3.55
N ASP A 131 -11.71 -18.87 2.23
CA ASP A 131 -11.52 -20.02 1.37
C ASP A 131 -10.16 -20.68 1.62
N PRO A 132 -10.11 -22.02 1.86
CA PRO A 132 -8.85 -22.71 2.12
C PRO A 132 -7.84 -22.63 0.98
N GLU A 133 -8.29 -22.51 -0.26
CA GLU A 133 -7.41 -22.41 -1.43
C GLU A 133 -6.73 -21.05 -1.49
N ASP A 134 -7.46 -19.96 -1.23
CA ASP A 134 -6.92 -18.61 -1.14
C ASP A 134 -5.89 -18.50 0.01
N ARG A 135 -6.21 -19.04 1.17
CA ARG A 135 -5.31 -19.07 2.32
C ARG A 135 -4.04 -19.86 2.04
N SER A 136 -4.18 -21.01 1.34
CA SER A 136 -3.05 -21.83 0.94
C SER A 136 -2.12 -21.08 -0.03
N ALA A 137 -2.69 -20.35 -0.99
CA ALA A 137 -1.91 -19.54 -1.93
C ALA A 137 -1.12 -18.42 -1.23
N VAL A 138 -1.72 -17.72 -0.26
CA VAL A 138 -1.03 -16.70 0.54
C VAL A 138 0.08 -17.33 1.39
N ALA A 139 -0.16 -18.50 2.00
CA ALA A 139 0.87 -19.22 2.77
C ALA A 139 2.03 -19.68 1.88
N GLU A 140 1.78 -20.12 0.66
CA GLU A 140 2.82 -20.45 -0.30
C GLU A 140 3.68 -19.24 -0.65
N LEU A 141 3.07 -18.08 -0.86
CA LEU A 141 3.77 -16.83 -1.13
C LEU A 141 4.72 -16.44 0.02
N GLU A 142 4.30 -16.58 1.27
CA GLU A 142 5.16 -16.34 2.45
C GLU A 142 6.36 -17.30 2.50
N ASN A 143 6.17 -18.55 2.10
CA ASN A 143 7.25 -19.54 2.04
C ASN A 143 8.28 -19.22 0.96
N LEU A 144 7.91 -18.59 -0.14
CA LEU A 144 8.86 -18.13 -1.17
C LEU A 144 9.82 -17.08 -0.63
N GLN A 145 9.37 -16.22 0.26
CA GLN A 145 10.21 -15.21 0.90
C GLN A 145 11.17 -15.80 1.94
N SER A 146 10.85 -16.95 2.50
CA SER A 146 11.66 -17.60 3.54
C SER A 146 12.92 -18.29 3.01
N LYS A 147 12.98 -18.55 1.70
CA LYS A 147 14.07 -19.29 1.03
C LYS A 147 15.21 -18.40 0.49
N ARG A 148 15.19 -17.10 0.79
CA ARG A 148 16.20 -16.13 0.34
C ARG A 148 17.10 -15.69 1.46
#